data_1163733dcc5114e682283dcc031a2ceb
#
_entry.id   1163733dcc5114e682283dcc031a2ceb
#
_cell.length_a   1.000
_cell.length_b   1.000
_cell.length_c   1.000
_cell.angle_alpha   90.00
_cell.angle_beta   90.00
_cell.angle_gamma   90.00
#
_symmetry.space_group_name_H-M   'P 1'
#
loop_
_entity.id
_entity.type
_entity.pdbx_description
1 polymer ?
#
loop_
_entity_poly.entity_id
_entity_poly.type
_entity_poly.pdbx_seq_one_letter_code
_entity_poly.pdbx_strand_id
1 'polypeptide(L)'
;MNYFKRLFFSLLVLVTAASASAQYYSGEHSFDGEHKNEASVSLTTGKNIITGPCIGNTWHYKHYFNNHWSIDGGINTQYTKKLYGFKAKGEYYLHLKDFHIFASGEYLFNHYHRFNTNENVANMSIRLERGYWDLTLGGSLIGYNMMGDHYTEPLTLTFGAHATLRPRTNVWNVGLLFRNYDDFYYENWNINWGLDFYYRINPKWKMFGEFDIRPAGSMSQLASKYETTGKVGLIYRWK
;
A
#
# COMPACT_ATOMS: atom_id res chain seq x y z
N MET A 1 6.28 9.01 -28.26
CA MET A 1 5.66 7.67 -28.05
C MET A 1 6.64 6.49 -28.06
N ASN A 2 7.82 6.58 -28.68
CA ASN A 2 8.78 5.46 -28.77
C ASN A 2 9.67 5.25 -27.53
N TYR A 3 9.92 6.27 -26.72
CA TYR A 3 10.78 6.16 -25.52
C TYR A 3 10.10 5.38 -24.38
N PHE A 4 8.81 5.60 -24.16
CA PHE A 4 8.06 4.90 -23.13
C PHE A 4 7.95 3.40 -23.41
N LYS A 5 7.73 3.01 -24.67
CA LYS A 5 7.73 1.60 -25.09
C LYS A 5 9.10 0.95 -24.90
N ARG A 6 10.20 1.65 -25.20
CA ARG A 6 11.56 1.13 -25.03
C ARG A 6 11.91 0.98 -23.54
N LEU A 7 11.53 1.95 -22.69
CA LEU A 7 11.73 1.87 -21.26
C LEU A 7 10.94 0.70 -20.64
N PHE A 8 9.69 0.54 -21.04
CA PHE A 8 8.84 -0.56 -20.61
C PHE A 8 9.39 -1.94 -21.03
N PHE A 9 9.83 -2.07 -22.29
CA PHE A 9 10.47 -3.29 -22.77
C PHE A 9 11.83 -3.55 -22.09
N SER A 10 12.64 -2.54 -21.85
CA SER A 10 13.91 -2.69 -21.13
C SER A 10 13.71 -3.12 -19.67
N LEU A 11 12.69 -2.59 -18.99
CA LEU A 11 12.31 -3.01 -17.65
C LEU A 11 11.81 -4.46 -17.63
N LEU A 12 11.01 -4.84 -18.63
CA LEU A 12 10.52 -6.21 -18.79
C LEU A 12 11.66 -7.21 -19.05
N VAL A 13 12.66 -6.84 -19.86
CA VAL A 13 13.84 -7.66 -20.15
C VAL A 13 14.78 -7.76 -18.93
N LEU A 14 14.96 -6.70 -18.17
CA LEU A 14 15.74 -6.73 -16.92
C LEU A 14 15.11 -7.65 -15.87
N VAL A 15 13.78 -7.65 -15.78
CA VAL A 15 13.02 -8.52 -14.90
C VAL A 15 13.13 -10.00 -15.31
N THR A 16 13.25 -10.29 -16.62
CA THR A 16 13.41 -11.66 -17.13
C THR A 16 14.81 -12.22 -17.01
N ALA A 17 15.85 -11.38 -16.97
CA ALA A 17 17.25 -11.80 -16.91
C ALA A 17 17.73 -12.23 -15.51
N ALA A 18 16.98 -11.93 -14.45
CA ALA A 18 17.31 -12.32 -13.07
C ALA A 18 16.75 -13.70 -12.69
N SER A 19 16.88 -14.68 -13.56
CA SER A 19 16.40 -16.05 -13.32
C SER A 19 17.40 -16.90 -12.52
N ALA A 20 17.48 -16.65 -11.21
CA ALA A 20 18.03 -17.65 -10.29
C ALA A 20 16.85 -18.34 -9.59
N SER A 21 16.85 -19.66 -9.60
CA SER A 21 15.85 -20.58 -9.11
C SER A 21 15.48 -20.35 -7.62
N ALA A 22 14.56 -19.45 -7.37
CA ALA A 22 13.87 -19.41 -6.09
C ALA A 22 12.60 -20.25 -6.24
N GLN A 23 12.51 -21.31 -5.49
CA GLN A 23 11.26 -22.07 -5.36
C GLN A 23 10.20 -21.14 -4.79
N TYR A 24 9.28 -20.76 -5.63
CA TYR A 24 8.24 -19.80 -5.31
C TYR A 24 7.11 -20.47 -4.52
N TYR A 25 6.68 -19.85 -3.44
CA TYR A 25 5.59 -20.36 -2.63
C TYR A 25 4.53 -19.27 -2.40
N SER A 26 3.30 -19.55 -2.78
CA SER A 26 2.17 -18.61 -2.76
C SER A 26 1.54 -18.39 -1.37
N GLY A 27 2.19 -18.84 -0.31
CA GLY A 27 1.59 -18.94 1.04
C GLY A 27 1.23 -17.65 1.76
N GLU A 28 1.49 -16.48 1.18
CA GLU A 28 1.08 -15.20 1.79
C GLU A 28 -0.18 -14.61 1.17
N HIS A 29 -0.53 -15.03 -0.03
CA HIS A 29 -1.73 -14.54 -0.66
C HIS A 29 -2.89 -15.48 -0.33
N SER A 30 -3.93 -14.94 0.25
CA SER A 30 -5.15 -15.72 0.52
C SER A 30 -5.92 -16.11 -0.74
N PHE A 31 -5.33 -15.90 -1.90
CA PHE A 31 -5.71 -16.53 -3.18
C PHE A 31 -5.36 -18.02 -3.24
N ASP A 32 -4.90 -18.62 -2.14
CA ASP A 32 -4.67 -20.04 -1.96
C ASP A 32 -5.96 -20.88 -1.97
N GLY A 33 -7.12 -20.22 -1.93
CA GLY A 33 -8.44 -20.87 -1.86
C GLY A 33 -8.83 -21.38 -0.47
N GLU A 34 -7.94 -21.31 0.52
CA GLU A 34 -8.22 -21.76 1.89
C GLU A 34 -9.03 -20.74 2.69
N HIS A 35 -8.77 -19.44 2.46
CA HIS A 35 -9.42 -18.36 3.17
C HIS A 35 -10.18 -17.45 2.20
N LYS A 36 -11.42 -17.13 2.54
CA LYS A 36 -12.27 -16.23 1.73
C LYS A 36 -12.32 -14.83 2.28
N ASN A 37 -12.00 -14.66 3.54
CA ASN A 37 -12.15 -13.39 4.23
C ASN A 37 -10.89 -13.08 5.05
N GLU A 38 -10.57 -11.80 5.11
CA GLU A 38 -9.50 -11.27 5.94
C GLU A 38 -9.96 -9.97 6.57
N ALA A 39 -9.76 -9.82 7.87
CA ALA A 39 -9.96 -8.56 8.57
C ALA A 39 -8.66 -8.15 9.26
N SER A 40 -8.34 -6.87 9.22
CA SER A 40 -7.19 -6.35 9.94
C SER A 40 -7.53 -5.11 10.74
N VAL A 41 -6.81 -4.92 11.82
CA VAL A 41 -6.84 -3.72 12.64
C VAL A 41 -5.42 -3.31 12.95
N SER A 42 -5.14 -2.03 12.86
CA SER A 42 -3.84 -1.49 13.25
C SER A 42 -3.97 -0.18 14.02
N LEU A 43 -2.98 0.05 14.86
CA LEU A 43 -2.74 1.31 15.54
C LEU A 43 -1.54 1.98 14.88
N THR A 44 -1.66 3.27 14.59
CA THR A 44 -0.61 4.10 14.04
C THR A 44 -0.23 5.17 15.05
N THR A 45 1.05 5.33 15.29
CA THR A 45 1.60 6.45 16.06
C THR A 45 2.75 7.06 15.31
N GLY A 46 2.98 8.33 15.51
CA GLY A 46 4.07 9.00 14.82
C GLY A 46 4.27 10.41 15.31
N LYS A 47 5.24 11.07 14.73
CA LYS A 47 5.55 12.46 15.01
C LYS A 47 5.83 13.21 13.72
N ASN A 48 5.13 14.29 13.57
CA ASN A 48 5.36 15.28 12.55
C ASN A 48 6.04 16.49 13.20
N ILE A 49 7.04 17.06 12.54
CA ILE A 49 7.83 18.17 13.11
C ILE A 49 6.96 19.40 13.40
N ILE A 50 5.90 19.63 12.64
CA ILE A 50 5.07 20.84 12.76
C ILE A 50 3.74 20.56 13.47
N THR A 51 3.07 19.46 13.16
CA THR A 51 1.76 19.15 13.76
C THR A 51 1.84 18.37 15.07
N GLY A 52 3.05 17.96 15.45
CA GLY A 52 3.27 17.19 16.68
C GLY A 52 2.94 15.69 16.54
N PRO A 53 2.61 15.01 17.65
CA PRO A 53 2.33 13.58 17.63
C PRO A 53 1.06 13.26 16.86
N CYS A 54 1.06 12.14 16.12
CA CYS A 54 -0.13 11.58 15.52
C CYS A 54 -0.46 10.22 16.14
N ILE A 55 -1.75 9.99 16.36
CA ILE A 55 -2.30 8.71 16.83
C ILE A 55 -3.52 8.42 15.97
N GLY A 56 -3.59 7.21 15.45
CA GLY A 56 -4.70 6.77 14.62
C GLY A 56 -4.92 5.27 14.66
N ASN A 57 -5.98 4.83 14.05
CA ASN A 57 -6.26 3.43 13.80
C ASN A 57 -6.76 3.21 12.39
N THR A 58 -6.56 2.00 11.90
CA THR A 58 -7.01 1.58 10.57
C THR A 58 -7.70 0.23 10.70
N TRP A 59 -8.78 0.08 9.99
CA TRP A 59 -9.57 -1.14 9.89
C TRP A 59 -9.69 -1.50 8.42
N HIS A 60 -9.42 -2.76 8.06
CA HIS A 60 -9.63 -3.30 6.73
C HIS A 60 -10.46 -4.57 6.78
N TYR A 61 -11.22 -4.77 5.71
CA TYR A 61 -11.88 -6.02 5.41
C TYR A 61 -11.65 -6.36 3.95
N LYS A 62 -11.14 -7.57 3.67
CA LYS A 62 -10.91 -8.08 2.33
C LYS A 62 -11.70 -9.37 2.12
N HIS A 63 -12.37 -9.45 0.97
CA HIS A 63 -13.10 -10.63 0.54
C HIS A 63 -12.53 -11.17 -0.77
N TYR A 64 -12.28 -12.48 -0.83
CA TYR A 64 -11.81 -13.19 -2.00
C TYR A 64 -12.97 -13.95 -2.63
N PHE A 65 -13.44 -13.52 -3.80
CA PHE A 65 -14.53 -14.19 -4.53
C PHE A 65 -14.09 -15.52 -5.10
N ASN A 66 -12.85 -15.57 -5.58
CA ASN A 66 -12.22 -16.77 -6.16
C ASN A 66 -10.69 -16.61 -6.11
N ASN A 67 -9.97 -17.50 -6.80
CA ASN A 67 -8.51 -17.48 -6.84
C ASN A 67 -7.91 -16.29 -7.63
N HIS A 68 -8.73 -15.43 -8.22
CA HIS A 68 -8.27 -14.34 -9.06
C HIS A 68 -8.80 -12.96 -8.61
N TRP A 69 -9.96 -12.88 -7.95
CA TRP A 69 -10.61 -11.62 -7.64
C TRP A 69 -10.79 -11.41 -6.15
N SER A 70 -10.48 -10.22 -5.70
CA SER A 70 -10.81 -9.78 -4.35
C SER A 70 -11.27 -8.33 -4.34
N ILE A 71 -12.03 -7.98 -3.31
CA ILE A 71 -12.31 -6.59 -2.93
C ILE A 71 -11.79 -6.34 -1.52
N ASP A 72 -11.34 -5.13 -1.29
CA ASP A 72 -10.85 -4.65 0.00
C ASP A 72 -11.53 -3.31 0.31
N GLY A 73 -12.00 -3.15 1.54
CA GLY A 73 -12.50 -1.90 2.08
C GLY A 73 -11.77 -1.53 3.36
N GLY A 74 -11.49 -0.24 3.54
CA GLY A 74 -10.78 0.21 4.72
C GLY A 74 -11.30 1.53 5.26
N ILE A 75 -11.13 1.73 6.55
CA ILE A 75 -11.41 2.97 7.27
C ILE A 75 -10.17 3.37 8.06
N ASN A 76 -9.77 4.62 7.94
CA ASN A 76 -8.67 5.21 8.69
C ASN A 76 -9.16 6.38 9.53
N THR A 77 -8.71 6.44 10.77
CA THR A 77 -9.01 7.55 11.67
C THR A 77 -7.72 8.05 12.31
N GLN A 78 -7.39 9.31 12.13
CA GLN A 78 -6.28 9.95 12.82
C GLN A 78 -6.80 11.01 13.78
N TYR A 79 -6.80 10.68 15.06
CA TYR A 79 -7.44 11.50 16.11
C TYR A 79 -6.81 12.89 16.25
N THR A 80 -5.49 12.97 16.23
CA THR A 80 -4.76 14.23 16.41
C THR A 80 -4.85 15.15 15.19
N LYS A 81 -4.87 14.58 13.99
CA LYS A 81 -5.04 15.33 12.73
C LYS A 81 -6.52 15.57 12.38
N LYS A 82 -7.44 14.94 13.13
CA LYS A 82 -8.88 14.92 12.82
C LYS A 82 -9.13 14.54 11.36
N LEU A 83 -8.46 13.49 10.91
CA LEU A 83 -8.58 12.93 9.59
C LEU A 83 -9.44 11.66 9.64
N TYR A 84 -10.34 11.54 8.68
CA TYR A 84 -11.16 10.35 8.45
C TYR A 84 -10.98 9.93 7.00
N GLY A 85 -10.52 8.69 6.79
CA GLY A 85 -10.32 8.12 5.47
C GLY A 85 -11.22 6.90 5.23
N PHE A 86 -11.66 6.74 4.00
CA PHE A 86 -12.33 5.56 3.50
C PHE A 86 -11.63 5.08 2.24
N LYS A 87 -11.48 3.76 2.08
CA LYS A 87 -10.86 3.12 0.93
C LYS A 87 -11.73 1.99 0.41
N ALA A 88 -11.81 1.88 -0.92
CA ALA A 88 -12.34 0.73 -1.62
C ALA A 88 -11.36 0.33 -2.73
N LYS A 89 -10.98 -0.95 -2.79
CA LYS A 89 -10.02 -1.50 -3.75
C LYS A 89 -10.55 -2.80 -4.34
N GLY A 90 -10.49 -2.89 -5.67
CA GLY A 90 -10.63 -4.16 -6.40
C GLY A 90 -9.25 -4.65 -6.83
N GLU A 91 -9.00 -5.94 -6.74
CA GLU A 91 -7.72 -6.53 -7.13
C GLU A 91 -7.93 -7.80 -7.94
N TYR A 92 -7.24 -7.89 -9.07
CA TYR A 92 -7.14 -9.08 -9.90
C TYR A 92 -5.77 -9.70 -9.75
N TYR A 93 -5.72 -11.00 -9.50
CA TYR A 93 -4.51 -11.78 -9.31
C TYR A 93 -4.28 -12.76 -10.45
N LEU A 94 -3.06 -12.79 -10.97
CA LEU A 94 -2.61 -13.74 -11.96
C LEU A 94 -1.28 -14.38 -11.51
N HIS A 95 -1.24 -15.70 -11.53
CA HIS A 95 -0.02 -16.48 -11.27
C HIS A 95 0.65 -16.88 -12.59
N LEU A 96 1.88 -16.47 -12.79
CA LEU A 96 2.70 -16.85 -13.94
C LEU A 96 3.99 -17.48 -13.43
N LYS A 97 4.06 -18.81 -13.44
CA LYS A 97 5.24 -19.61 -13.10
C LYS A 97 6.05 -19.14 -11.89
N ASP A 98 6.87 -18.08 -12.06
CA ASP A 98 7.74 -17.52 -11.03
C ASP A 98 7.27 -16.15 -10.52
N PHE A 99 6.20 -15.60 -11.08
CA PHE A 99 5.70 -14.27 -10.78
C PHE A 99 4.24 -14.29 -10.35
N HIS A 100 3.92 -13.40 -9.44
CA HIS A 100 2.56 -13.02 -9.11
C HIS A 100 2.32 -11.60 -9.62
N ILE A 101 1.24 -11.43 -10.37
CA ILE A 101 0.83 -10.15 -10.91
C ILE A 101 -0.47 -9.76 -10.25
N PHE A 102 -0.52 -8.56 -9.71
CA PHE A 102 -1.72 -7.97 -9.14
C PHE A 102 -2.06 -6.71 -9.92
N ALA A 103 -3.20 -6.69 -10.57
CA ALA A 103 -3.76 -5.47 -11.15
C ALA A 103 -4.84 -4.94 -10.22
N SER A 104 -4.76 -3.69 -9.83
CA SER A 104 -5.71 -3.10 -8.88
C SER A 104 -6.25 -1.76 -9.33
N GLY A 105 -7.52 -1.53 -9.01
CA GLY A 105 -8.16 -0.23 -9.03
C GLY A 105 -8.60 0.15 -7.64
N GLU A 106 -8.34 1.38 -7.21
CA GLU A 106 -8.60 1.85 -5.87
C GLU A 106 -9.24 3.23 -5.90
N TYR A 107 -10.20 3.43 -5.02
CA TYR A 107 -10.75 4.73 -4.70
C TYR A 107 -10.53 5.02 -3.23
N LEU A 108 -10.03 6.23 -2.95
CA LEU A 108 -9.75 6.71 -1.62
C LEU A 108 -10.45 8.06 -1.41
N PHE A 109 -11.08 8.21 -0.27
CA PHE A 109 -11.66 9.46 0.21
C PHE A 109 -11.05 9.79 1.58
N ASN A 110 -10.49 11.00 1.72
CA ASN A 110 -9.99 11.55 2.97
C ASN A 110 -10.70 12.86 3.30
N HIS A 111 -11.17 12.99 4.53
CA HIS A 111 -11.70 14.23 5.07
C HIS A 111 -10.79 14.81 6.13
N TYR A 112 -10.24 15.98 5.87
CA TYR A 112 -9.37 16.73 6.78
C TYR A 112 -10.21 17.80 7.51
N HIS A 113 -10.75 17.43 8.66
CA HIS A 113 -11.66 18.31 9.41
C HIS A 113 -11.05 19.68 9.75
N ARG A 114 -9.75 19.70 10.10
CA ARG A 114 -9.04 20.94 10.47
C ARG A 114 -9.00 21.97 9.35
N PHE A 115 -8.98 21.52 8.11
CA PHE A 115 -8.87 22.37 6.91
C PHE A 115 -10.17 22.43 6.12
N ASN A 116 -11.21 21.75 6.60
CA ASN A 116 -12.46 21.55 5.87
C ASN A 116 -12.21 21.13 4.41
N THR A 117 -11.32 20.18 4.23
CA THR A 117 -10.85 19.72 2.93
C THR A 117 -11.21 18.27 2.73
N ASN A 118 -11.73 17.95 1.56
CA ASN A 118 -11.93 16.60 1.09
C ASN A 118 -10.90 16.29 -0.01
N GLU A 119 -10.28 15.14 0.10
CA GLU A 119 -9.38 14.58 -0.92
C GLU A 119 -10.02 13.32 -1.49
N ASN A 120 -10.03 13.22 -2.81
CA ASN A 120 -10.50 12.07 -3.56
C ASN A 120 -9.35 11.56 -4.42
N VAL A 121 -9.02 10.29 -4.33
CA VAL A 121 -7.98 9.67 -5.13
C VAL A 121 -8.56 8.48 -5.88
N ALA A 122 -8.34 8.44 -7.18
CA ALA A 122 -8.55 7.26 -7.99
C ALA A 122 -7.17 6.76 -8.46
N ASN A 123 -6.83 5.53 -8.11
CA ASN A 123 -5.55 4.91 -8.46
C ASN A 123 -5.77 3.64 -9.28
N MET A 124 -4.92 3.42 -10.26
CA MET A 124 -4.78 2.14 -10.95
C MET A 124 -3.32 1.73 -10.95
N SER A 125 -3.03 0.50 -10.51
CA SER A 125 -1.65 0.02 -10.41
C SER A 125 -1.51 -1.45 -10.74
N ILE A 126 -0.31 -1.82 -11.13
CA ILE A 126 0.14 -3.19 -11.33
C ILE A 126 1.30 -3.44 -10.37
N ARG A 127 1.20 -4.51 -9.58
CA ARG A 127 2.27 -4.99 -8.73
C ARG A 127 2.77 -6.33 -9.27
N LEU A 128 4.09 -6.41 -9.47
CA LEU A 128 4.81 -7.63 -9.79
C LEU A 128 5.52 -8.12 -8.55
N GLU A 129 5.30 -9.36 -8.17
CA GLU A 129 5.90 -9.96 -6.99
C GLU A 129 6.66 -11.23 -7.36
N ARG A 130 7.84 -11.41 -6.79
CA ARG A 130 8.66 -12.60 -6.93
C ARG A 130 9.50 -12.85 -5.68
N GLY A 131 9.24 -13.95 -5.00
CA GLY A 131 10.04 -14.46 -3.87
C GLY A 131 10.34 -13.42 -2.78
N TYR A 132 11.40 -12.64 -2.96
CA TYR A 132 11.93 -11.69 -1.99
C TYR A 132 11.58 -10.23 -2.26
N TRP A 133 11.01 -9.91 -3.40
CA TRP A 133 10.76 -8.53 -3.80
C TRP A 133 9.43 -8.36 -4.53
N ASP A 134 8.91 -7.18 -4.48
CA ASP A 134 7.84 -6.73 -5.37
C ASP A 134 8.10 -5.30 -5.88
N LEU A 135 7.51 -5.01 -7.02
CA LEU A 135 7.52 -3.71 -7.65
C LEU A 135 6.10 -3.31 -8.01
N THR A 136 5.73 -2.10 -7.67
CA THR A 136 4.42 -1.51 -8.01
C THR A 136 4.62 -0.33 -8.94
N LEU A 137 3.81 -0.27 -9.99
CA LEU A 137 3.73 0.86 -10.91
C LEU A 137 2.28 1.16 -11.22
N GLY A 138 1.93 2.45 -11.26
CA GLY A 138 0.57 2.88 -11.51
C GLY A 138 0.44 4.37 -11.75
N GLY A 139 -0.78 4.85 -11.70
CA GLY A 139 -1.11 6.26 -11.81
C GLY A 139 -2.30 6.63 -10.95
N SER A 140 -2.24 7.81 -10.36
CA SER A 140 -3.27 8.38 -9.50
C SER A 140 -3.81 9.68 -10.06
N LEU A 141 -5.11 9.86 -9.97
CA LEU A 141 -5.81 11.13 -10.15
C LEU A 141 -6.24 11.61 -8.77
N ILE A 142 -5.81 12.80 -8.37
CA ILE A 142 -6.07 13.38 -7.06
C ILE A 142 -6.88 14.65 -7.22
N GLY A 143 -8.03 14.72 -6.54
CA GLY A 143 -8.90 15.88 -6.51
C GLY A 143 -9.12 16.37 -5.08
N TYR A 144 -9.07 17.67 -4.87
CA TYR A 144 -9.29 18.33 -3.59
C TYR A 144 -10.49 19.27 -3.65
N ASN A 145 -11.34 19.22 -2.64
CA ASN A 145 -12.34 20.24 -2.36
C ASN A 145 -11.94 20.98 -1.08
N MET A 146 -11.52 22.22 -1.21
CA MET A 146 -11.06 23.04 -0.10
C MET A 146 -11.79 24.39 -0.08
N MET A 147 -12.54 24.65 0.99
CA MET A 147 -13.24 25.93 1.21
C MET A 147 -14.17 26.38 0.07
N GLY A 148 -14.68 25.43 -0.74
CA GLY A 148 -15.54 25.71 -1.89
C GLY A 148 -14.82 25.72 -3.24
N ASP A 149 -13.50 25.74 -3.25
CA ASP A 149 -12.70 25.61 -4.47
C ASP A 149 -12.37 24.14 -4.76
N HIS A 150 -12.28 23.84 -6.04
CA HIS A 150 -11.97 22.50 -6.53
C HIS A 150 -10.64 22.49 -7.27
N TYR A 151 -9.71 21.64 -6.81
CA TYR A 151 -8.40 21.44 -7.43
C TYR A 151 -8.23 20.01 -7.87
N THR A 152 -7.59 19.81 -9.01
CA THR A 152 -7.18 18.48 -9.48
C THR A 152 -5.68 18.51 -9.76
N GLU A 153 -4.97 17.51 -9.26
CA GLU A 153 -3.59 17.31 -9.65
C GLU A 153 -3.51 16.63 -11.04
N PRO A 154 -2.47 16.91 -11.81
CA PRO A 154 -2.20 16.13 -13.01
C PRO A 154 -1.98 14.66 -12.64
N LEU A 155 -2.14 13.76 -13.62
CA LEU A 155 -1.88 12.33 -13.41
C LEU A 155 -0.52 12.12 -12.75
N THR A 156 -0.55 11.58 -11.55
CA THR A 156 0.63 11.35 -10.71
C THR A 156 1.08 9.90 -10.86
N LEU A 157 2.37 9.69 -11.06
CA LEU A 157 2.94 8.35 -11.08
C LEU A 157 2.90 7.74 -9.68
N THR A 158 2.33 6.53 -9.58
CA THR A 158 2.40 5.69 -8.38
C THR A 158 3.50 4.65 -8.56
N PHE A 159 4.43 4.57 -7.64
CA PHE A 159 5.50 3.58 -7.68
C PHE A 159 5.88 3.09 -6.29
N GLY A 160 6.36 1.85 -6.22
CA GLY A 160 6.86 1.25 -4.99
C GLY A 160 7.79 0.08 -5.28
N ALA A 161 8.71 -0.15 -4.37
CA ALA A 161 9.56 -1.32 -4.31
C ALA A 161 9.60 -1.83 -2.87
N HIS A 162 9.53 -3.13 -2.72
CA HIS A 162 9.63 -3.80 -1.44
C HIS A 162 10.56 -4.99 -1.56
N ALA A 163 11.44 -5.17 -0.60
CA ALA A 163 12.35 -6.30 -0.53
C ALA A 163 12.35 -6.90 0.86
N THR A 164 12.32 -8.22 0.95
CA THR A 164 12.27 -8.97 2.22
C THR A 164 13.56 -9.77 2.46
N LEU A 165 13.95 -9.93 3.71
CA LEU A 165 15.14 -10.70 4.10
C LEU A 165 14.97 -12.20 3.89
N ARG A 166 13.74 -12.69 3.89
CA ARG A 166 13.39 -14.11 3.73
C ARG A 166 12.28 -14.26 2.70
N PRO A 167 12.10 -15.47 2.14
CA PRO A 167 10.89 -15.74 1.37
C PRO A 167 9.64 -15.44 2.19
N ARG A 168 8.63 -14.88 1.56
CA ARG A 168 7.38 -14.43 2.21
C ARG A 168 6.56 -15.56 2.86
N THR A 169 6.96 -16.82 2.64
CA THR A 169 6.36 -18.01 3.23
C THR A 169 6.79 -18.27 4.66
N ASN A 170 7.85 -17.64 5.12
CA ASN A 170 8.36 -17.87 6.47
C ASN A 170 7.36 -17.39 7.53
N VAL A 171 7.50 -17.98 8.73
CA VAL A 171 6.69 -17.61 9.89
C VAL A 171 6.88 -16.14 10.26
N TRP A 172 8.06 -15.60 10.01
CA TRP A 172 8.36 -14.19 10.20
C TRP A 172 9.23 -13.62 9.08
N ASN A 173 9.12 -12.35 8.84
CA ASN A 173 9.93 -11.62 7.88
C ASN A 173 10.14 -10.17 8.31
N VAL A 174 11.16 -9.56 7.74
CA VAL A 174 11.44 -8.14 7.82
C VAL A 174 11.70 -7.67 6.40
N GLY A 175 11.19 -6.53 6.02
CA GLY A 175 11.35 -5.97 4.69
C GLY A 175 11.75 -4.50 4.72
N LEU A 176 12.21 -4.04 3.56
CA LEU A 176 12.50 -2.65 3.23
C LEU A 176 11.46 -2.15 2.24
N LEU A 177 10.86 -1.02 2.54
CA LEU A 177 9.86 -0.35 1.71
C LEU A 177 10.43 0.93 1.10
N PHE A 178 10.09 1.16 -0.15
CA PHE A 178 10.43 2.35 -0.90
C PHE A 178 9.27 2.66 -1.84
N ARG A 179 8.47 3.69 -1.53
CA ARG A 179 7.22 3.96 -2.24
C ARG A 179 6.78 5.42 -2.09
N ASN A 180 5.95 5.91 -3.02
CA ASN A 180 5.31 7.23 -2.92
C ASN A 180 3.83 7.15 -2.52
N TYR A 181 3.40 6.07 -1.94
CA TYR A 181 2.03 5.86 -1.45
C TYR A 181 2.04 5.06 -0.15
N ASP A 182 0.92 5.07 0.55
CA ASP A 182 0.60 4.24 1.70
C ASP A 182 -0.87 3.81 1.60
N ASP A 183 -1.38 3.08 2.57
CA ASP A 183 -2.77 2.59 2.59
C ASP A 183 -3.83 3.65 2.33
N PHE A 184 -3.61 4.89 2.81
CA PHE A 184 -4.56 6.01 2.71
C PHE A 184 -3.94 7.29 2.15
N TYR A 185 -2.77 7.22 1.55
CA TYR A 185 -2.08 8.40 1.00
C TYR A 185 -1.41 8.07 -0.31
N TYR A 186 -1.50 9.00 -1.24
CA TYR A 186 -0.75 9.04 -2.48
C TYR A 186 0.00 10.35 -2.55
N GLU A 187 1.29 10.28 -2.79
CA GLU A 187 2.15 11.45 -2.78
C GLU A 187 2.79 11.67 -4.15
N ASN A 188 2.84 12.93 -4.56
CA ASN A 188 3.47 13.30 -5.81
C ASN A 188 4.98 13.37 -5.61
N TRP A 189 5.73 12.42 -6.20
CA TRP A 189 7.20 12.37 -6.21
C TRP A 189 7.92 12.26 -4.85
N ASN A 190 7.21 12.29 -3.73
CA ASN A 190 7.81 12.12 -2.42
C ASN A 190 7.97 10.63 -2.09
N ILE A 191 9.19 10.26 -1.80
CA ILE A 191 9.52 8.87 -1.56
C ILE A 191 9.53 8.61 -0.06
N ASN A 192 8.73 7.64 0.37
CA ASN A 192 8.72 7.12 1.71
C ASN A 192 9.69 5.95 1.81
N TRP A 193 10.47 5.94 2.87
CA TRP A 193 11.33 4.82 3.23
C TRP A 193 10.75 4.16 4.45
N GLY A 194 10.68 2.84 4.45
CA GLY A 194 10.10 2.11 5.55
C GLY A 194 10.77 0.78 5.80
N LEU A 195 10.49 0.28 6.99
CA LEU A 195 10.75 -1.08 7.42
C LEU A 195 9.42 -1.70 7.76
N ASP A 196 9.17 -2.89 7.27
CA ASP A 196 8.04 -3.68 7.72
C ASP A 196 8.49 -4.99 8.37
N PHE A 197 7.64 -5.53 9.20
CA PHE A 197 7.82 -6.87 9.74
C PHE A 197 6.48 -7.57 9.85
N TYR A 198 6.50 -8.88 9.81
CA TYR A 198 5.36 -9.68 10.22
C TYR A 198 5.78 -10.95 10.97
N TYR A 199 4.84 -11.46 11.75
CA TYR A 199 4.93 -12.72 12.45
C TYR A 199 3.61 -13.48 12.35
N ARG A 200 3.65 -14.70 11.82
CA ARG A 200 2.49 -15.60 11.72
C ARG A 200 2.34 -16.37 13.02
N ILE A 201 1.34 -16.01 13.81
CA ILE A 201 1.06 -16.66 15.10
C ILE A 201 0.51 -18.07 14.86
N ASN A 202 -0.39 -18.20 13.89
CA ASN A 202 -0.97 -19.46 13.41
C ASN A 202 -1.58 -19.25 12.01
N PRO A 203 -2.17 -20.28 11.36
CA PRO A 203 -2.74 -20.12 10.01
C PRO A 203 -3.79 -19.00 9.88
N LYS A 204 -4.51 -18.67 10.96
CA LYS A 204 -5.56 -17.65 10.96
C LYS A 204 -5.10 -16.28 11.43
N TRP A 205 -4.03 -16.18 12.24
CA TRP A 205 -3.60 -14.95 12.86
C TRP A 205 -2.19 -14.57 12.44
N LYS A 206 -2.04 -13.33 12.04
CA LYS A 206 -0.76 -12.71 11.69
C LYS A 206 -0.65 -11.36 12.39
N MET A 207 0.47 -11.09 13.03
CA MET A 207 0.86 -9.77 13.51
C MET A 207 1.73 -9.10 12.47
N PHE A 208 1.59 -7.80 12.30
CA PHE A 208 2.44 -7.00 11.42
C PHE A 208 2.79 -5.67 12.06
N GLY A 209 3.85 -5.06 11.55
CA GLY A 209 4.22 -3.69 11.88
C GLY A 209 4.98 -3.06 10.75
N GLU A 210 4.97 -1.75 10.73
CA GLU A 210 5.60 -0.92 9.73
C GLU A 210 6.15 0.34 10.39
N PHE A 211 7.30 0.77 9.96
CA PHE A 211 7.91 2.03 10.36
C PHE A 211 8.30 2.80 9.11
N ASP A 212 7.76 3.99 8.95
CA ASP A 212 7.98 4.83 7.78
C ASP A 212 8.61 6.17 8.15
N ILE A 213 9.48 6.64 7.28
CA ILE A 213 10.00 8.00 7.26
C ILE A 213 9.52 8.63 5.95
N ARG A 214 8.74 9.70 6.06
CA ARG A 214 8.17 10.43 4.92
C ARG A 214 8.76 11.82 4.84
N PRO A 215 9.36 12.22 3.72
CA PRO A 215 9.61 13.62 3.45
C PRO A 215 8.27 14.33 3.20
N ALA A 216 8.21 15.61 3.49
CA ALA A 216 7.02 16.42 3.34
C ALA A 216 6.56 16.57 1.90
N GLY A 217 5.28 16.72 1.67
CA GLY A 217 4.78 17.10 0.35
C GLY A 217 3.33 16.86 0.00
N SER A 218 2.59 16.05 0.73
CA SER A 218 1.16 15.88 0.46
C SER A 218 0.28 16.85 1.25
N MET A 219 -0.98 17.05 0.83
CA MET A 219 -1.98 17.83 1.57
C MET A 219 -2.17 17.31 3.00
N SER A 220 -2.01 16.01 3.22
CA SER A 220 -2.02 15.41 4.54
C SER A 220 -0.87 15.87 5.43
N GLN A 221 0.18 16.42 4.81
CA GLN A 221 1.43 16.83 5.43
C GLN A 221 1.76 18.31 5.21
N LEU A 222 0.78 19.14 4.84
CA LEU A 222 0.92 20.56 4.50
C LEU A 222 1.83 21.40 5.42
N ALA A 223 2.26 20.82 6.50
CA ALA A 223 3.03 21.51 7.49
C ALA A 223 4.32 20.78 7.87
N SER A 224 4.74 19.72 7.21
CA SER A 224 5.92 19.00 7.70
C SER A 224 6.97 18.75 6.65
N LYS A 225 8.21 18.97 7.05
CA LYS A 225 9.37 18.56 6.27
C LYS A 225 9.66 17.06 6.42
N TYR A 226 9.30 16.46 7.55
CA TYR A 226 9.44 15.02 7.81
C TYR A 226 8.34 14.54 8.73
N GLU A 227 7.84 13.36 8.45
CA GLU A 227 6.97 12.60 9.34
C GLU A 227 7.57 11.22 9.57
N THR A 228 7.60 10.77 10.82
CA THR A 228 7.92 9.40 11.17
C THR A 228 6.67 8.75 11.71
N THR A 229 6.33 7.60 11.19
CA THR A 229 5.17 6.83 11.61
C THR A 229 5.54 5.40 11.94
N GLY A 230 4.96 4.87 12.99
CA GLY A 230 5.00 3.45 13.34
C GLY A 230 3.58 2.91 13.36
N LYS A 231 3.38 1.78 12.73
CA LYS A 231 2.11 1.04 12.67
C LYS A 231 2.31 -0.35 13.22
N VAL A 232 1.39 -0.84 14.03
CA VAL A 232 1.34 -2.22 14.48
C VAL A 232 -0.09 -2.73 14.41
N GLY A 233 -0.28 -3.95 13.97
CA GLY A 233 -1.61 -4.49 13.77
C GLY A 233 -1.68 -6.01 13.76
N LEU A 234 -2.92 -6.48 13.69
CA LEU A 234 -3.29 -7.88 13.61
C LEU A 234 -4.14 -8.12 12.39
N ILE A 235 -3.93 -9.26 11.76
CA ILE A 235 -4.72 -9.77 10.65
C ILE A 235 -5.36 -11.08 11.09
N TYR A 236 -6.66 -11.22 10.85
CA TYR A 236 -7.41 -12.45 11.07
C TYR A 236 -8.02 -12.94 9.76
N ARG A 237 -7.86 -14.23 9.47
CA ARG A 237 -8.33 -14.91 8.24
C ARG A 237 -9.29 -16.04 8.55
N TRP A 238 -10.36 -16.15 7.75
CA TRP A 238 -11.34 -17.23 7.89
C TRP A 238 -11.96 -17.61 6.53
N LYS A 239 -12.65 -18.76 6.55
CA LYS A 239 -13.40 -19.29 5.38
C LYS A 239 -14.67 -18.52 5.12
#